data_74d073628c86e0176f7aad967702612e
#
_entry.id   74d073628c86e0176f7aad967702612e
#
_cell.length_a   1.000
_cell.length_b   1.000
_cell.length_c   1.000
_cell.angle_alpha   90.00
_cell.angle_beta   90.00
_cell.angle_gamma   90.00
#
_symmetry.space_group_name_H-M   'P 1'
#
loop_
_entity.id
_entity.type
_entity.pdbx_description
1 polymer ?
#
loop_
_entity_poly.entity_id
_entity_poly.type
_entity_poly.pdbx_seq_one_letter_code
_entity_poly.pdbx_strand_id
1 'polypeptide(L)'
;MTSSQQRAALQRQIWAIANDVRGAVDGWDFKQYVLGTLFYRFISENFSSYIEAGDDSINYAELPDSVITPEIKDDATKTKGYFIYPSQLFVNVTKNALGNESLNTDLAAIFAAIESSANGYPSEGDIKGLFADFDTTSNRLGNTVKDKNARLAAVLKGVAGLDLGDFHGSQIDLFGDAYEFLISNYAANAGKSGGEFFTPQHVSKLIAQRQQNLRPRLRFGFVAVASEKALRRPHY
;
A
#
# COMPACT_ATOMS: atom_id res chain seq x y z
N MET A 1 19.39 16.01 2.41
CA MET A 1 18.18 16.81 2.03
C MET A 1 17.38 17.09 3.28
N THR A 2 16.70 18.25 3.37
CA THR A 2 15.79 18.50 4.50
C THR A 2 14.50 17.69 4.33
N SER A 3 13.81 17.36 5.40
CA SER A 3 12.53 16.61 5.40
C SER A 3 11.49 17.24 4.45
N SER A 4 11.43 18.59 4.34
CA SER A 4 10.52 19.28 3.43
C SER A 4 10.91 19.13 1.95
N GLN A 5 12.19 19.03 1.63
CA GLN A 5 12.68 18.81 0.26
C GLN A 5 12.41 17.38 -0.20
N GLN A 6 12.54 16.41 0.70
CA GLN A 6 12.19 15.00 0.44
C GLN A 6 10.69 14.84 0.16
N ARG A 7 9.84 15.47 0.99
CA ARG A 7 8.38 15.50 0.76
C ARG A 7 8.01 16.12 -0.59
N ALA A 8 8.59 17.26 -0.93
CA ALA A 8 8.31 17.90 -2.21
C ALA A 8 8.79 17.09 -3.42
N ALA A 9 9.89 16.35 -3.29
CA ALA A 9 10.37 15.43 -4.31
C ALA A 9 9.41 14.25 -4.49
N LEU A 10 9.00 13.62 -3.38
CA LEU A 10 8.04 12.52 -3.35
C LEU A 10 6.69 12.92 -3.98
N GLN A 11 6.17 14.08 -3.63
CA GLN A 11 4.92 14.60 -4.21
C GLN A 11 5.02 14.77 -5.72
N ARG A 12 6.15 15.29 -6.24
CA ARG A 12 6.37 15.43 -7.69
C ARG A 12 6.44 14.08 -8.39
N GLN A 13 7.08 13.07 -7.77
CA GLN A 13 7.15 11.72 -8.31
C GLN A 13 5.77 11.06 -8.38
N ILE A 14 4.95 11.21 -7.33
CA ILE A 14 3.58 10.72 -7.32
C ILE A 14 2.74 11.38 -8.43
N TRP A 15 2.90 12.70 -8.64
CA TRP A 15 2.25 13.40 -9.75
C TRP A 15 2.73 12.93 -11.12
N ALA A 16 4.00 12.56 -11.26
CA ALA A 16 4.51 12.01 -12.51
C ALA A 16 3.82 10.66 -12.85
N ILE A 17 3.67 9.77 -11.85
CA ILE A 17 2.92 8.51 -12.02
C ILE A 17 1.49 8.80 -12.50
N ALA A 18 0.83 9.80 -11.88
CA ALA A 18 -0.52 10.21 -12.26
C ALA A 18 -0.58 10.69 -13.72
N ASN A 19 0.45 11.40 -14.19
CA ASN A 19 0.50 11.92 -15.56
C ASN A 19 0.79 10.81 -16.59
N ASP A 20 1.63 9.82 -16.25
CA ASP A 20 1.98 8.72 -17.15
C ASP A 20 0.77 7.80 -17.43
N VAL A 21 -0.19 7.74 -16.50
CA VAL A 21 -1.42 6.95 -16.63
C VAL A 21 -2.62 7.81 -17.07
N ARG A 22 -2.41 9.14 -17.20
CA ARG A 22 -3.45 10.11 -17.58
C ARG A 22 -3.96 9.86 -19.00
N GLY A 23 -5.28 9.89 -19.16
CA GLY A 23 -5.98 9.75 -20.45
C GLY A 23 -6.73 8.44 -20.61
N ALA A 24 -6.55 7.52 -19.67
CA ALA A 24 -7.19 6.24 -19.70
C ALA A 24 -8.00 5.89 -18.44
N VAL A 25 -7.67 6.52 -17.31
CA VAL A 25 -8.34 6.30 -16.02
C VAL A 25 -8.78 7.66 -15.49
N ASP A 26 -10.03 7.75 -15.04
CA ASP A 26 -10.53 8.98 -14.40
C ASP A 26 -9.69 9.25 -13.14
N GLY A 27 -9.42 10.53 -12.84
CA GLY A 27 -8.50 10.92 -11.77
C GLY A 27 -8.80 10.32 -10.39
N TRP A 28 -10.07 9.94 -10.16
CA TRP A 28 -10.48 9.26 -8.93
C TRP A 28 -10.03 7.79 -8.89
N ASP A 29 -10.18 7.08 -9.98
CA ASP A 29 -9.86 5.65 -10.08
C ASP A 29 -8.34 5.39 -10.02
N PHE A 30 -7.56 6.31 -10.60
CA PHE A 30 -6.10 6.27 -10.52
C PHE A 30 -5.58 6.23 -9.06
N LYS A 31 -6.21 6.98 -8.16
CA LYS A 31 -5.88 7.00 -6.73
C LYS A 31 -5.90 5.60 -6.11
N GLN A 32 -6.95 4.81 -6.37
CA GLN A 32 -7.09 3.49 -5.78
C GLN A 32 -5.95 2.56 -6.20
N TYR A 33 -5.53 2.64 -7.47
CA TYR A 33 -4.42 1.83 -7.98
C TYR A 33 -3.08 2.26 -7.39
N VAL A 34 -2.81 3.56 -7.28
CA VAL A 34 -1.56 4.03 -6.67
C VAL A 34 -1.52 3.73 -5.19
N LEU A 35 -2.61 3.98 -4.44
CA LEU A 35 -2.69 3.68 -3.01
C LEU A 35 -2.55 2.19 -2.74
N GLY A 36 -3.29 1.35 -3.48
CA GLY A 36 -3.19 -0.10 -3.33
C GLY A 36 -1.80 -0.64 -3.67
N THR A 37 -1.16 -0.08 -4.71
CA THR A 37 0.22 -0.46 -5.09
C THR A 37 1.24 0.00 -4.05
N LEU A 38 1.12 1.22 -3.52
CA LEU A 38 1.95 1.71 -2.41
C LEU A 38 1.81 0.81 -1.19
N PHE A 39 0.58 0.45 -0.86
CA PHE A 39 0.31 -0.43 0.27
C PHE A 39 0.89 -1.83 0.05
N TYR A 40 0.72 -2.41 -1.16
CA TYR A 40 1.33 -3.68 -1.53
C TYR A 40 2.85 -3.64 -1.43
N ARG A 41 3.50 -2.57 -1.90
CA ARG A 41 4.93 -2.35 -1.73
C ARG A 41 5.30 -2.32 -0.25
N PHE A 42 4.58 -1.56 0.56
CA PHE A 42 4.82 -1.43 2.00
C PHE A 42 4.77 -2.77 2.72
N ILE A 43 3.69 -3.55 2.55
CA ILE A 43 3.56 -4.85 3.23
C ILE A 43 4.59 -5.86 2.74
N SER A 44 4.98 -5.82 1.45
CA SER A 44 6.01 -6.68 0.89
C SER A 44 7.39 -6.38 1.48
N GLU A 45 7.80 -5.11 1.49
CA GLU A 45 9.09 -4.68 2.06
C GLU A 45 9.14 -4.95 3.57
N ASN A 46 8.04 -4.66 4.29
CA ASN A 46 7.94 -4.93 5.72
C ASN A 46 8.00 -6.42 6.05
N PHE A 47 7.41 -7.26 5.20
CA PHE A 47 7.46 -8.71 5.36
C PHE A 47 8.87 -9.26 5.09
N SER A 48 9.52 -8.82 4.00
CA SER A 48 10.89 -9.20 3.65
C SER A 48 11.85 -8.84 4.79
N SER A 49 11.82 -7.60 5.24
CA SER A 49 12.64 -7.10 6.36
C SER A 49 12.42 -7.89 7.66
N TYR A 50 11.19 -8.35 7.92
CA TYR A 50 10.89 -9.19 9.08
C TYR A 50 11.56 -10.56 8.95
N ILE A 51 11.46 -11.22 7.79
CA ILE A 51 12.07 -12.55 7.57
C ILE A 51 13.59 -12.46 7.62
N GLU A 52 14.17 -11.41 7.04
CA GLU A 52 15.62 -11.17 7.03
C GLU A 52 16.16 -10.83 8.44
N ALA A 53 15.31 -10.32 9.34
CA ALA A 53 15.61 -10.03 10.74
C ALA A 53 16.91 -9.23 10.97
N GLY A 54 17.33 -8.43 9.97
CA GLY A 54 18.57 -7.65 10.00
C GLY A 54 19.82 -8.45 9.65
N ASP A 55 19.68 -9.66 9.12
CA ASP A 55 20.79 -10.46 8.60
C ASP A 55 21.01 -10.15 7.11
N ASP A 56 22.02 -9.33 6.82
CA ASP A 56 22.37 -8.91 5.45
C ASP A 56 22.78 -10.07 4.52
N SER A 57 23.00 -11.27 5.06
CA SER A 57 23.32 -12.47 4.27
C SER A 57 22.07 -13.14 3.68
N ILE A 58 20.89 -12.79 4.17
CA ILE A 58 19.61 -13.33 3.72
C ILE A 58 18.93 -12.29 2.83
N ASN A 59 18.65 -12.65 1.57
CA ASN A 59 17.79 -11.88 0.69
C ASN A 59 16.52 -12.69 0.42
N TYR A 60 15.46 -12.39 1.16
CA TYR A 60 14.21 -13.13 1.05
C TYR A 60 13.63 -13.11 -0.36
N ALA A 61 13.77 -11.99 -1.08
CA ALA A 61 13.27 -11.86 -2.45
C ALA A 61 13.97 -12.78 -3.47
N GLU A 62 15.17 -13.28 -3.17
CA GLU A 62 15.93 -14.19 -4.05
C GLU A 62 15.71 -15.66 -3.74
N LEU A 63 15.01 -15.96 -2.64
CA LEU A 63 14.72 -17.35 -2.28
C LEU A 63 13.66 -17.96 -3.22
N PRO A 64 13.78 -19.23 -3.58
CA PRO A 64 12.70 -19.93 -4.29
C PRO A 64 11.56 -20.25 -3.31
N ASP A 65 10.31 -20.17 -3.79
CA ASP A 65 9.13 -20.47 -2.95
C ASP A 65 9.17 -21.88 -2.32
N SER A 66 9.90 -22.80 -2.95
CA SER A 66 10.04 -24.18 -2.50
C SER A 66 10.78 -24.36 -1.17
N VAL A 67 11.54 -23.36 -0.72
CA VAL A 67 12.20 -23.42 0.60
C VAL A 67 11.25 -23.07 1.75
N ILE A 68 10.08 -22.54 1.43
CA ILE A 68 9.07 -22.19 2.44
C ILE A 68 8.31 -23.42 2.87
N THR A 69 8.60 -23.89 4.08
CA THR A 69 7.85 -25.00 4.68
C THR A 69 6.53 -24.51 5.30
N PRO A 70 5.56 -25.40 5.54
CA PRO A 70 4.32 -25.05 6.23
C PRO A 70 4.57 -24.41 7.60
N GLU A 71 5.61 -24.85 8.32
CA GLU A 71 5.98 -24.34 9.64
C GLU A 71 6.48 -22.91 9.58
N ILE A 72 7.35 -22.58 8.60
CA ILE A 72 7.83 -21.22 8.36
C ILE A 72 6.65 -20.29 8.05
N LYS A 73 5.74 -20.74 7.18
CA LYS A 73 4.55 -19.98 6.83
C LYS A 73 3.66 -19.74 8.05
N ASP A 74 3.40 -20.77 8.84
CA ASP A 74 2.56 -20.69 10.03
C ASP A 74 3.12 -19.73 11.07
N ASP A 75 4.43 -19.81 11.38
CA ASP A 75 5.12 -18.94 12.33
C ASP A 75 5.11 -17.49 11.88
N ALA A 76 5.45 -17.23 10.62
CA ALA A 76 5.42 -15.89 10.05
C ALA A 76 4.00 -15.30 10.05
N THR A 77 2.97 -16.10 9.72
CA THR A 77 1.57 -15.64 9.75
C THR A 77 1.12 -15.33 11.18
N LYS A 78 1.47 -16.15 12.16
CA LYS A 78 1.17 -15.88 13.58
C LYS A 78 1.76 -14.56 14.06
N THR A 79 2.97 -14.26 13.62
CA THR A 79 3.71 -13.08 14.09
C THR A 79 3.35 -11.82 13.33
N LYS A 80 3.26 -11.90 11.99
CA LYS A 80 3.01 -10.72 11.12
C LYS A 80 1.54 -10.52 10.79
N GLY A 81 0.70 -11.54 10.97
CA GLY A 81 -0.71 -11.52 10.64
C GLY A 81 -1.04 -11.90 9.20
N TYR A 82 -0.05 -12.02 8.32
CA TYR A 82 -0.19 -12.41 6.91
C TYR A 82 1.09 -13.08 6.42
N PHE A 83 1.03 -13.65 5.22
CA PHE A 83 2.18 -14.27 4.57
C PHE A 83 2.29 -13.86 3.10
N ILE A 84 3.52 -13.64 2.62
CA ILE A 84 3.84 -13.34 1.22
C ILE A 84 4.98 -14.26 0.77
N TYR A 85 4.79 -15.03 -0.29
CA TYR A 85 5.87 -15.84 -0.88
C TYR A 85 6.91 -14.94 -1.57
N PRO A 86 8.18 -15.38 -1.67
CA PRO A 86 9.22 -14.64 -2.40
C PRO A 86 8.80 -14.22 -3.80
N SER A 87 8.21 -15.12 -4.59
CA SER A 87 7.71 -14.83 -5.95
C SER A 87 6.61 -13.76 -5.97
N GLN A 88 5.87 -13.61 -4.87
CA GLN A 88 4.75 -12.68 -4.70
C GLN A 88 5.16 -11.33 -4.11
N LEU A 89 6.43 -11.12 -3.80
CA LEU A 89 6.91 -9.82 -3.32
C LEU A 89 6.80 -8.76 -4.40
N PHE A 90 6.45 -7.55 -4.01
CA PHE A 90 6.31 -6.39 -4.89
C PHE A 90 7.51 -6.22 -5.83
N VAL A 91 8.74 -6.39 -5.34
CA VAL A 91 9.97 -6.25 -6.12
C VAL A 91 10.04 -7.28 -7.26
N ASN A 92 9.66 -8.52 -7.02
CA ASN A 92 9.71 -9.60 -8.00
C ASN A 92 8.58 -9.48 -9.03
N VAL A 93 7.38 -9.14 -8.58
CA VAL A 93 6.24 -8.87 -9.47
C VAL A 93 6.54 -7.70 -10.38
N THR A 94 7.13 -6.62 -9.86
CA THR A 94 7.45 -5.42 -10.65
C THR A 94 8.56 -5.68 -11.68
N LYS A 95 9.58 -6.47 -11.33
CA LYS A 95 10.63 -6.89 -12.30
C LYS A 95 10.03 -7.56 -13.54
N ASN A 96 9.01 -8.36 -13.34
CA ASN A 96 8.39 -9.19 -14.39
C ASN A 96 7.12 -8.55 -15.00
N ALA A 97 6.71 -7.37 -14.54
CA ALA A 97 5.44 -6.76 -14.94
C ALA A 97 5.39 -6.35 -16.41
N LEU A 98 6.53 -5.86 -16.98
CA LEU A 98 6.60 -5.47 -18.38
C LEU A 98 6.61 -6.72 -19.27
N GLY A 99 5.60 -6.82 -20.15
CA GLY A 99 5.44 -7.97 -21.06
C GLY A 99 4.71 -9.16 -20.44
N ASN A 100 4.29 -9.09 -19.17
CA ASN A 100 3.44 -10.10 -18.59
C ASN A 100 1.99 -9.95 -19.12
N GLU A 101 1.58 -10.87 -19.96
CA GLU A 101 0.24 -10.89 -20.57
C GLU A 101 -0.88 -11.26 -19.57
N SER A 102 -0.52 -11.83 -18.42
CA SER A 102 -1.43 -12.26 -17.35
C SER A 102 -1.36 -11.38 -16.09
N LEU A 103 -0.69 -10.23 -16.15
CA LEU A 103 -0.39 -9.42 -14.95
C LEU A 103 -1.64 -9.09 -14.11
N ASN A 104 -2.77 -8.80 -14.74
CA ASN A 104 -4.02 -8.49 -14.06
C ASN A 104 -4.55 -9.68 -13.24
N THR A 105 -4.49 -10.88 -13.79
CA THR A 105 -4.93 -12.10 -13.11
C THR A 105 -3.91 -12.56 -12.06
N ASP A 106 -2.63 -12.40 -12.33
CA ASP A 106 -1.55 -12.72 -11.38
C ASP A 106 -1.63 -11.83 -10.14
N LEU A 107 -1.83 -10.52 -10.31
CA LEU A 107 -2.02 -9.60 -9.18
C LEU A 107 -3.26 -9.95 -8.36
N ALA A 108 -4.39 -10.27 -9.03
CA ALA A 108 -5.59 -10.70 -8.33
C ALA A 108 -5.34 -11.96 -7.49
N ALA A 109 -4.62 -12.94 -8.05
CA ALA A 109 -4.26 -14.17 -7.35
C ALA A 109 -3.32 -13.92 -6.17
N ILE A 110 -2.33 -13.02 -6.33
CA ILE A 110 -1.40 -12.63 -5.26
C ILE A 110 -2.16 -11.97 -4.11
N PHE A 111 -3.04 -11.01 -4.39
CA PHE A 111 -3.82 -10.32 -3.37
C PHE A 111 -4.74 -11.29 -2.63
N ALA A 112 -5.42 -12.18 -3.35
CA ALA A 112 -6.22 -13.23 -2.74
C ALA A 112 -5.38 -14.20 -1.89
N ALA A 113 -4.15 -14.52 -2.30
CA ALA A 113 -3.24 -15.38 -1.55
C ALA A 113 -2.78 -14.70 -0.24
N ILE A 114 -2.47 -13.41 -0.28
CA ILE A 114 -2.10 -12.62 0.90
C ILE A 114 -3.28 -12.58 1.88
N GLU A 115 -4.48 -12.21 1.41
CA GLU A 115 -5.67 -12.15 2.27
C GLU A 115 -6.01 -13.51 2.87
N SER A 116 -5.99 -14.58 2.07
CA SER A 116 -6.31 -15.92 2.53
C SER A 116 -5.26 -16.52 3.45
N SER A 117 -4.02 -16.00 3.45
CA SER A 117 -2.98 -16.46 4.36
C SER A 117 -3.33 -16.24 5.83
N ALA A 118 -4.17 -15.25 6.12
CA ALA A 118 -4.63 -14.91 7.47
C ALA A 118 -5.85 -15.71 7.94
N ASN A 119 -6.44 -16.55 7.08
CA ASN A 119 -7.63 -17.33 7.44
C ASN A 119 -7.37 -18.24 8.64
N GLY A 120 -8.22 -18.15 9.67
CA GLY A 120 -8.10 -18.91 10.92
C GLY A 120 -7.12 -18.32 11.93
N TYR A 121 -6.47 -17.18 11.61
CA TYR A 121 -5.61 -16.44 12.54
C TYR A 121 -6.35 -15.21 13.11
N PRO A 122 -5.91 -14.69 14.28
CA PRO A 122 -6.54 -13.50 14.88
C PRO A 122 -6.57 -12.27 13.96
N SER A 123 -5.66 -12.20 13.00
CA SER A 123 -5.52 -11.13 12.00
C SER A 123 -6.50 -11.23 10.83
N GLU A 124 -7.27 -12.31 10.70
CA GLU A 124 -8.17 -12.52 9.55
C GLU A 124 -9.09 -11.32 9.30
N GLY A 125 -9.67 -10.76 10.37
CA GLY A 125 -10.58 -9.61 10.27
C GLY A 125 -9.92 -8.32 9.78
N ASP A 126 -8.61 -8.18 10.00
CA ASP A 126 -7.83 -7.00 9.60
C ASP A 126 -7.28 -7.13 8.17
N ILE A 127 -7.02 -8.35 7.72
CA ILE A 127 -6.39 -8.64 6.42
C ILE A 127 -7.43 -8.89 5.33
N LYS A 128 -8.58 -9.44 5.67
CA LYS A 128 -9.66 -9.73 4.72
C LYS A 128 -10.20 -8.46 4.06
N GLY A 129 -10.20 -8.45 2.73
CA GLY A 129 -10.69 -7.31 1.94
C GLY A 129 -9.70 -6.14 1.85
N LEU A 130 -8.44 -6.36 2.19
CA LEU A 130 -7.37 -5.38 2.17
C LEU A 130 -7.17 -4.75 0.78
N PHE A 131 -7.38 -5.54 -0.26
CA PHE A 131 -7.27 -5.15 -1.67
C PHE A 131 -8.63 -5.03 -2.37
N ALA A 132 -9.75 -4.97 -1.63
CA ALA A 132 -11.09 -4.97 -2.22
C ALA A 132 -11.33 -3.81 -3.21
N ASP A 133 -10.68 -2.66 -2.99
CA ASP A 133 -10.79 -1.50 -3.88
C ASP A 133 -9.81 -1.55 -5.08
N PHE A 134 -8.93 -2.57 -5.15
CA PHE A 134 -7.96 -2.74 -6.23
C PHE A 134 -8.48 -3.74 -7.28
N ASP A 135 -9.41 -3.33 -8.11
CA ASP A 135 -9.96 -4.19 -9.17
C ASP A 135 -9.02 -4.25 -10.39
N THR A 136 -8.21 -5.32 -10.48
CA THR A 136 -7.26 -5.57 -11.57
C THR A 136 -7.93 -5.87 -12.91
N THR A 137 -9.23 -6.15 -12.91
CA THR A 137 -10.01 -6.51 -14.09
C THR A 137 -10.89 -5.37 -14.61
N SER A 138 -10.94 -4.26 -13.90
CA SER A 138 -11.78 -3.11 -14.20
C SER A 138 -11.57 -2.58 -15.64
N ASN A 139 -12.69 -2.25 -16.32
CA ASN A 139 -12.63 -1.59 -17.62
C ASN A 139 -12.08 -0.15 -17.54
N ARG A 140 -11.96 0.40 -16.35
CA ARG A 140 -11.29 1.69 -16.10
C ARG A 140 -9.78 1.61 -16.38
N LEU A 141 -9.16 0.44 -16.24
CA LEU A 141 -7.78 0.18 -16.65
C LEU A 141 -7.63 0.03 -18.17
N GLY A 142 -8.70 -0.16 -18.91
CA GLY A 142 -8.72 -0.32 -20.36
C GLY A 142 -9.72 -1.35 -20.82
N ASN A 143 -10.04 -1.29 -22.12
CA ASN A 143 -11.03 -2.18 -22.70
C ASN A 143 -10.46 -3.56 -23.05
N THR A 144 -9.15 -3.68 -23.18
CA THR A 144 -8.46 -4.94 -23.49
C THR A 144 -7.57 -5.40 -22.34
N VAL A 145 -7.32 -6.70 -22.23
CA VAL A 145 -6.38 -7.26 -21.23
C VAL A 145 -5.00 -6.63 -21.40
N LYS A 146 -4.55 -6.43 -22.63
CA LYS A 146 -3.27 -5.79 -22.95
C LYS A 146 -3.19 -4.36 -22.36
N ASP A 147 -4.25 -3.56 -22.52
CA ASP A 147 -4.28 -2.21 -21.99
C ASP A 147 -4.28 -2.21 -20.46
N LYS A 148 -5.06 -3.12 -19.85
CA LYS A 148 -5.10 -3.29 -18.39
C LYS A 148 -3.70 -3.63 -17.84
N ASN A 149 -3.04 -4.61 -18.43
CA ASN A 149 -1.71 -5.04 -18.01
C ASN A 149 -0.66 -3.95 -18.22
N ALA A 150 -0.71 -3.22 -19.33
CA ALA A 150 0.22 -2.12 -19.59
C ALA A 150 0.09 -1.01 -18.51
N ARG A 151 -1.14 -0.69 -18.08
CA ARG A 151 -1.37 0.33 -17.04
C ARG A 151 -1.00 -0.14 -15.65
N LEU A 152 -1.34 -1.39 -15.30
CA LEU A 152 -0.92 -1.99 -14.05
C LEU A 152 0.62 -2.02 -13.94
N ALA A 153 1.31 -2.42 -15.03
CA ALA A 153 2.76 -2.40 -15.09
C ALA A 153 3.33 -0.98 -14.94
N ALA A 154 2.70 0.03 -15.55
CA ALA A 154 3.12 1.43 -15.41
C ALA A 154 2.97 1.93 -13.97
N VAL A 155 1.86 1.61 -13.29
CA VAL A 155 1.65 1.96 -11.87
C VAL A 155 2.66 1.25 -10.97
N LEU A 156 2.86 -0.06 -11.15
CA LEU A 156 3.86 -0.83 -10.39
C LEU A 156 5.25 -0.22 -10.54
N LYS A 157 5.68 0.06 -11.78
CA LYS A 157 6.98 0.64 -12.09
C LYS A 157 7.11 2.06 -11.51
N GLY A 158 6.07 2.88 -11.63
CA GLY A 158 6.06 4.22 -11.08
C GLY A 158 6.22 4.20 -9.56
N VAL A 159 5.47 3.35 -8.87
CA VAL A 159 5.56 3.19 -7.41
C VAL A 159 6.91 2.60 -6.99
N ALA A 160 7.49 1.67 -7.77
CA ALA A 160 8.83 1.14 -7.49
C ALA A 160 9.92 2.22 -7.57
N GLY A 161 9.75 3.22 -8.44
CA GLY A 161 10.66 4.35 -8.58
C GLY A 161 10.56 5.42 -7.49
N LEU A 162 9.60 5.33 -6.56
CA LEU A 162 9.49 6.26 -5.44
C LEU A 162 10.60 6.01 -4.43
N ASP A 163 11.29 7.09 -4.05
CA ASP A 163 12.23 7.06 -2.93
C ASP A 163 11.43 7.16 -1.62
N LEU A 164 11.11 6.00 -1.07
CA LEU A 164 10.45 5.88 0.24
C LEU A 164 11.47 5.64 1.36
N GLY A 165 12.73 5.57 1.03
CA GLY A 165 13.87 5.34 1.90
C GLY A 165 13.99 3.88 2.40
N ASP A 166 14.80 3.56 3.50
CA ASP A 166 14.99 2.20 4.05
C ASP A 166 14.13 1.95 5.28
N PHE A 167 13.60 0.75 5.46
CA PHE A 167 12.72 0.35 6.58
C PHE A 167 13.38 0.42 7.97
N HIS A 168 14.71 0.43 8.02
CA HIS A 168 15.48 0.48 9.28
C HIS A 168 15.79 1.89 9.78
N GLY A 169 15.48 2.93 8.99
CA GLY A 169 15.64 4.33 9.35
C GLY A 169 14.28 5.01 9.58
N SER A 170 14.23 6.24 9.99
CA SER A 170 13.05 7.07 10.35
C SER A 170 11.95 7.25 9.27
N GLN A 171 11.66 6.25 8.47
CA GLN A 171 11.06 6.28 7.15
C GLN A 171 9.60 5.91 7.06
N ILE A 172 8.99 5.39 8.12
CA ILE A 172 7.53 5.28 8.27
C ILE A 172 6.85 6.61 7.90
N ASP A 173 7.57 7.71 8.10
CA ASP A 173 7.12 9.05 7.72
C ASP A 173 6.96 9.25 6.22
N LEU A 174 7.86 8.75 5.35
CA LEU A 174 7.76 9.00 3.91
C LEU A 174 6.60 8.22 3.26
N PHE A 175 6.34 7.00 3.71
CA PHE A 175 5.15 6.26 3.27
C PHE A 175 3.87 6.94 3.77
N GLY A 176 3.81 7.32 5.04
CA GLY A 176 2.70 8.07 5.62
C GLY A 176 2.48 9.40 4.92
N ASP A 177 3.56 10.13 4.60
CA ASP A 177 3.52 11.38 3.85
C ASP A 177 3.00 11.19 2.42
N ALA A 178 3.39 10.10 1.72
CA ALA A 178 2.88 9.75 0.40
C ALA A 178 1.38 9.43 0.44
N TYR A 179 0.99 8.63 1.41
CA TYR A 179 -0.40 8.25 1.64
C TYR A 179 -1.28 9.48 1.95
N GLU A 180 -0.82 10.33 2.89
CA GLU A 180 -1.52 11.56 3.28
C GLU A 180 -1.63 12.53 2.11
N PHE A 181 -0.58 12.68 1.31
CA PHE A 181 -0.58 13.52 0.11
C PHE A 181 -1.62 13.04 -0.90
N LEU A 182 -1.67 11.74 -1.17
CA LEU A 182 -2.66 11.17 -2.09
C LEU A 182 -4.08 11.40 -1.58
N ILE A 183 -4.36 11.14 -0.32
CA ILE A 183 -5.68 11.35 0.25
C ILE A 183 -6.07 12.83 0.26
N SER A 184 -5.19 13.73 0.68
CA SER A 184 -5.50 15.17 0.79
C SER A 184 -5.79 15.81 -0.57
N ASN A 185 -4.99 15.49 -1.59
CA ASN A 185 -5.20 16.03 -2.95
C ASN A 185 -6.49 15.50 -3.61
N TYR A 186 -6.88 14.28 -3.27
CA TYR A 186 -8.10 13.70 -3.81
C TYR A 186 -9.35 14.10 -3.02
N ALA A 187 -9.25 14.34 -1.72
CA ALA A 187 -10.35 14.91 -0.94
C ALA A 187 -10.72 16.33 -1.40
N ALA A 188 -9.72 17.13 -1.82
CA ALA A 188 -9.95 18.45 -2.40
C ALA A 188 -10.73 18.41 -3.74
N ASN A 189 -10.59 17.34 -4.52
CA ASN A 189 -11.30 17.12 -5.78
C ASN A 189 -12.61 16.35 -5.61
N ALA A 190 -12.80 15.63 -4.51
CA ALA A 190 -14.01 14.86 -4.18
C ALA A 190 -15.21 15.73 -3.74
N GLY A 191 -15.05 17.04 -3.64
CA GLY A 191 -16.13 17.98 -3.31
C GLY A 191 -17.35 17.94 -4.26
N LYS A 192 -17.35 17.02 -5.24
CA LYS A 192 -18.46 16.72 -6.14
C LYS A 192 -19.15 15.38 -5.86
N SER A 193 -18.61 14.52 -4.98
CA SER A 193 -19.20 13.22 -4.63
C SER A 193 -19.33 13.15 -3.11
N GLY A 194 -20.55 13.26 -2.62
CA GLY A 194 -20.94 13.49 -1.24
C GLY A 194 -20.19 12.72 -0.16
N GLY A 195 -19.73 13.43 0.84
CA GLY A 195 -19.71 12.97 2.23
C GLY A 195 -18.40 12.49 2.84
N GLU A 196 -17.30 12.38 2.14
CA GLU A 196 -16.00 12.06 2.78
C GLU A 196 -15.29 13.35 3.20
N PHE A 197 -15.29 13.65 4.49
CA PHE A 197 -14.58 14.80 5.06
C PHE A 197 -13.21 14.37 5.58
N PHE A 198 -12.16 14.83 4.91
CA PHE A 198 -10.79 14.72 5.42
C PHE A 198 -10.55 15.81 6.46
N THR A 199 -10.10 15.44 7.66
CA THR A 199 -9.71 16.41 8.67
C THR A 199 -8.41 17.09 8.26
N PRO A 200 -8.38 18.43 8.03
CA PRO A 200 -7.17 19.11 7.63
C PRO A 200 -6.01 18.85 8.59
N GLN A 201 -4.81 18.65 8.05
CA GLN A 201 -3.60 18.26 8.81
C GLN A 201 -3.30 19.20 10.01
N HIS A 202 -3.51 20.51 9.82
CA HIS A 202 -3.31 21.49 10.91
C HIS A 202 -4.29 21.30 12.07
N VAL A 203 -5.52 20.85 11.79
CA VAL A 203 -6.53 20.55 12.84
C VAL A 203 -6.16 19.25 13.56
N SER A 204 -5.76 18.21 12.84
CA SER A 204 -5.30 16.94 13.42
C SER A 204 -4.06 17.15 14.30
N LYS A 205 -3.09 17.97 13.86
CA LYS A 205 -1.91 18.35 14.65
C LYS A 205 -2.30 19.12 15.93
N LEU A 206 -3.23 20.04 15.83
CA LEU A 206 -3.71 20.83 16.99
C LEU A 206 -4.39 19.92 18.03
N ILE A 207 -5.22 18.98 17.59
CA ILE A 207 -5.88 18.00 18.45
C ILE A 207 -4.83 17.10 19.12
N ALA A 208 -3.84 16.59 18.37
CA ALA A 208 -2.78 15.75 18.89
C ALA A 208 -1.90 16.48 19.91
N GLN A 209 -1.53 17.74 19.66
CA GLN A 209 -0.77 18.58 20.60
C GLN A 209 -1.55 18.84 21.87
N ARG A 210 -2.84 19.10 21.78
CA ARG A 210 -3.69 19.34 22.96
C ARG A 210 -3.84 18.09 23.82
N GLN A 211 -3.90 16.89 23.20
CA GLN A 211 -3.95 15.62 23.94
C GLN A 211 -2.62 15.26 24.59
N GLN A 212 -1.48 15.56 23.96
CA GLN A 212 -0.16 15.36 24.57
C GLN A 212 0.00 16.17 25.86
N ASN A 213 -0.59 17.38 25.92
CA ASN A 213 -0.57 18.22 27.09
C ASN A 213 -1.56 17.79 28.20
N LEU A 214 -2.54 16.94 27.87
CA LEU A 214 -3.61 16.56 28.80
C LEU A 214 -3.41 15.20 29.48
N ARG A 215 -2.66 14.23 28.90
CA ARG A 215 -2.39 12.92 29.54
C ARG A 215 -1.14 12.22 29.00
N PRO A 216 -0.12 11.98 29.83
CA PRO A 216 1.10 11.22 29.41
C PRO A 216 0.89 9.73 29.11
N ARG A 217 -0.28 9.16 29.45
CA ARG A 217 -0.51 7.69 29.46
C ARG A 217 -1.37 7.12 28.33
N LEU A 218 -1.85 7.91 27.36
CA LEU A 218 -2.69 7.42 26.25
C LEU A 218 -2.02 7.57 24.88
N ARG A 219 -0.76 7.17 24.76
CA ARG A 219 0.04 7.36 23.54
C ARG A 219 -0.27 6.42 22.37
N PHE A 220 -1.11 5.39 22.55
CA PHE A 220 -1.27 4.33 21.53
C PHE A 220 -2.68 4.13 20.96
N GLY A 221 -3.69 4.88 21.42
CA GLY A 221 -5.08 4.54 21.07
C GLY A 221 -5.72 5.36 19.93
N PHE A 222 -5.17 6.50 19.53
CA PHE A 222 -5.93 7.45 18.70
C PHE A 222 -5.60 7.45 17.21
N VAL A 223 -4.44 6.95 16.82
CA VAL A 223 -4.08 6.82 15.38
C VAL A 223 -4.86 5.67 14.74
N ALA A 224 -5.13 4.61 15.50
CA ALA A 224 -5.91 3.46 15.04
C ALA A 224 -7.40 3.79 14.81
N VAL A 225 -8.00 4.64 15.66
CA VAL A 225 -9.45 4.94 15.57
C VAL A 225 -9.80 5.86 14.41
N ALA A 226 -8.89 6.74 13.98
CA ALA A 226 -9.14 7.62 12.83
C ALA A 226 -9.10 6.84 11.50
N SER A 227 -8.27 5.80 11.40
CA SER A 227 -8.23 4.91 10.23
C SER A 227 -9.40 3.91 10.21
N GLU A 228 -9.83 3.41 11.36
CA GLU A 228 -10.91 2.43 11.48
C GLU A 228 -12.29 3.00 11.12
N LYS A 229 -12.56 4.28 11.43
CA LYS A 229 -13.81 4.95 11.03
C LYS A 229 -13.86 5.37 9.56
N ALA A 230 -12.72 5.57 8.93
CA ALA A 230 -12.66 5.88 7.50
C ALA A 230 -12.90 4.65 6.61
N LEU A 231 -12.76 3.43 7.16
CA LEU A 231 -12.91 2.16 6.44
C LEU A 231 -14.28 1.49 6.63
N ARG A 232 -15.11 1.92 7.58
CA ARG A 232 -16.47 1.37 7.74
C ARG A 232 -17.46 2.15 6.88
N ARG A 233 -17.79 1.64 5.71
CA ARG A 233 -18.95 2.07 4.93
C ARG A 233 -20.25 1.65 5.61
N PRO A 234 -21.26 2.50 5.75
CA PRO A 234 -22.63 2.02 5.93
C PRO A 234 -23.10 1.45 4.58
N HIS A 235 -23.53 0.19 4.59
CA HIS A 235 -24.29 -0.38 3.49
C HIS A 235 -25.66 0.34 3.43
N TYR A 236 -25.92 1.02 2.32
CA TYR A 236 -27.23 1.29 1.77
C TYR A 236 -27.21 0.95 0.28
#